data_f32c634b99f2a55b89f5a02b47b47099
#
_entry.id   f32c634b99f2a55b89f5a02b47b47099
#
_cell.length_a   1.000
_cell.length_b   1.000
_cell.length_c   1.000
_cell.angle_alpha   90.00
_cell.angle_beta   90.00
_cell.angle_gamma   90.00
#
_symmetry.space_group_name_H-M   'P 1'
#
loop_
_entity.id
_entity.type
_entity.pdbx_description
1 polymer ?
#
loop_
_entity_poly.entity_id
_entity_poly.type
_entity_poly.pdbx_seq_one_letter_code
_entity_poly.pdbx_strand_id
1 'polypeptide(L)'
;MSYKPPYTITPKITNLVAQISEAIGSYYAHENLRLHRVNRIKTIHGTLAIEGNTLSTEQVTAVLEGKPVVAPINEVQEVRNALKAYELLDTLDPCKVDDLLKAHATMEAGLIDEIGCFRKGGAGVVSGKTVIHYAPDAERVPFLVNDLFEWLRTTDEHPLIASCVFHYEFEFIHPFADGNGRTGRLWQTLILSRWRSIFKNLPIENIVYKYQKEYYKAIAVSGGKAGCTPFVEFILGVIAETLTTQEITRKTTQEIILEAIARNPSITRAELAEVVGISPDGVKYHLQKLTKSGRLKRVGSTRRGEWVIGWQEFRKRYFYRPFSKVCHRPVFTRYGLYDSLSQFDEPLFVGAHIPVLEIDSDHLCRHFFAVGDAEPHNQVVHKTIDGAHG
;
A
#
# COMPACT_ATOMS: atom_id res chain seq x y z
N MET A 1 -9.85 35.68 7.28
CA MET A 1 -10.38 34.34 6.95
C MET A 1 -9.26 33.36 7.15
N SER A 2 -9.51 32.25 7.84
CA SER A 2 -8.53 31.16 7.98
C SER A 2 -8.22 30.58 6.60
N TYR A 3 -6.95 30.30 6.29
CA TYR A 3 -6.54 29.60 5.08
C TYR A 3 -7.24 28.24 4.99
N LYS A 4 -7.76 27.92 3.81
CA LYS A 4 -8.38 26.62 3.54
C LYS A 4 -7.91 26.11 2.19
N PRO A 5 -7.12 25.00 2.15
CA PRO A 5 -6.69 24.39 0.90
C PRO A 5 -7.88 24.01 0.02
N PRO A 6 -7.80 24.21 -1.31
CA PRO A 6 -8.88 23.85 -2.22
C PRO A 6 -8.89 22.37 -2.53
N TYR A 7 -9.90 21.64 -2.08
CA TYR A 7 -10.18 20.24 -2.45
C TYR A 7 -11.67 19.90 -2.26
N THR A 8 -12.08 18.78 -2.84
CA THR A 8 -13.45 18.25 -2.72
C THR A 8 -13.39 16.80 -2.30
N ILE A 9 -14.22 16.41 -1.33
CA ILE A 9 -14.37 15.01 -0.93
C ILE A 9 -15.21 14.28 -1.98
N THR A 10 -14.57 13.38 -2.71
CA THR A 10 -15.24 12.54 -3.72
C THR A 10 -15.66 11.19 -3.12
N PRO A 11 -16.62 10.48 -3.75
CA PRO A 11 -16.95 9.11 -3.36
C PRO A 11 -15.74 8.18 -3.39
N LYS A 12 -14.76 8.42 -4.27
CA LYS A 12 -13.51 7.66 -4.34
C LYS A 12 -12.64 7.90 -3.10
N ILE A 13 -12.48 9.14 -2.65
CA ILE A 13 -11.77 9.49 -1.40
C ILE A 13 -12.44 8.78 -0.22
N THR A 14 -13.76 8.87 -0.08
CA THR A 14 -14.49 8.22 1.02
C THR A 14 -14.29 6.71 1.03
N ASN A 15 -14.37 6.06 -0.14
CA ASN A 15 -14.16 4.62 -0.26
C ASN A 15 -12.72 4.21 0.08
N LEU A 16 -11.72 4.98 -0.38
CA LEU A 16 -10.32 4.72 -0.06
C LEU A 16 -10.03 4.90 1.43
N VAL A 17 -10.56 5.93 2.07
CA VAL A 17 -10.43 6.14 3.53
C VAL A 17 -11.03 4.96 4.31
N ALA A 18 -12.21 4.48 3.91
CA ALA A 18 -12.84 3.31 4.53
C ALA A 18 -11.99 2.04 4.35
N GLN A 19 -11.53 1.77 3.12
CA GLN A 19 -10.67 0.62 2.80
C GLN A 19 -9.36 0.64 3.59
N ILE A 20 -8.67 1.79 3.66
CA ILE A 20 -7.43 1.95 4.41
C ILE A 20 -7.67 1.73 5.90
N SER A 21 -8.74 2.30 6.46
CA SER A 21 -9.09 2.17 7.88
C SER A 21 -9.39 0.72 8.28
N GLU A 22 -10.07 -0.04 7.41
CA GLU A 22 -10.31 -1.48 7.60
C GLU A 22 -9.00 -2.29 7.54
N ALA A 23 -8.15 -2.02 6.54
CA ALA A 23 -6.86 -2.68 6.39
C ALA A 23 -5.94 -2.44 7.59
N ILE A 24 -5.92 -1.23 8.16
CA ILE A 24 -5.15 -0.92 9.37
C ILE A 24 -5.63 -1.74 10.56
N GLY A 25 -6.95 -1.94 10.69
CA GLY A 25 -7.52 -2.76 11.78
C GLY A 25 -7.00 -4.19 11.77
N SER A 26 -6.83 -4.78 10.59
CA SER A 26 -6.27 -6.13 10.43
C SER A 26 -4.74 -6.18 10.62
N TYR A 27 -4.06 -5.06 10.42
CA TYR A 27 -2.60 -4.98 10.48
C TYR A 27 -2.02 -5.14 11.89
N TYR A 28 -2.68 -4.67 12.94
CA TYR A 28 -2.15 -4.69 14.32
C TYR A 28 -1.98 -6.09 14.92
N ALA A 29 -2.47 -7.14 14.28
CA ALA A 29 -2.43 -8.49 14.83
C ALA A 29 -1.03 -9.16 14.78
N HIS A 30 -0.03 -8.61 14.05
CA HIS A 30 1.25 -9.31 13.81
C HIS A 30 2.42 -8.34 13.58
N GLU A 31 3.06 -7.85 14.64
CA GLU A 31 4.32 -7.11 14.53
C GLU A 31 5.52 -8.04 14.22
N ASN A 32 6.34 -7.66 13.22
CA ASN A 32 7.54 -8.39 12.84
C ASN A 32 8.72 -7.42 12.60
N LEU A 33 9.70 -7.42 13.50
CA LEU A 33 10.90 -6.56 13.47
C LEU A 33 11.71 -6.68 12.16
N ARG A 34 11.77 -7.89 11.58
CA ARG A 34 12.47 -8.11 10.31
C ARG A 34 11.79 -7.35 9.16
N LEU A 35 10.46 -7.30 9.17
CA LEU A 35 9.68 -6.58 8.17
C LEU A 35 9.89 -5.06 8.31
N HIS A 36 10.02 -4.53 9.53
CA HIS A 36 10.30 -3.12 9.78
C HIS A 36 11.62 -2.68 9.14
N ARG A 37 12.68 -3.50 9.26
CA ARG A 37 13.98 -3.21 8.62
C ARG A 37 13.88 -3.21 7.09
N VAL A 38 13.23 -4.21 6.51
CA VAL A 38 13.03 -4.31 5.04
C VAL A 38 12.23 -3.12 4.54
N ASN A 39 11.16 -2.76 5.24
CA ASN A 39 10.32 -1.62 4.86
C ASN A 39 11.05 -0.29 5.00
N ARG A 40 11.89 -0.10 6.04
CA ARG A 40 12.75 1.07 6.18
C ARG A 40 13.69 1.24 4.98
N ILE A 41 14.32 0.16 4.52
CA ILE A 41 15.17 0.17 3.33
C ILE A 41 14.36 0.58 2.11
N LYS A 42 13.17 0.02 1.91
CA LYS A 42 12.26 0.37 0.79
C LYS A 42 11.81 1.84 0.83
N THR A 43 11.50 2.37 2.01
CA THR A 43 11.14 3.78 2.21
C THR A 43 12.30 4.70 1.80
N ILE A 44 13.51 4.46 2.32
CA ILE A 44 14.70 5.26 2.01
C ILE A 44 15.04 5.18 0.53
N HIS A 45 15.10 3.96 -0.03
CA HIS A 45 15.33 3.79 -1.46
C HIS A 45 14.27 4.52 -2.30
N GLY A 46 12.98 4.32 -2.00
CA GLY A 46 11.87 4.91 -2.76
C GLY A 46 11.91 6.44 -2.74
N THR A 47 12.07 7.06 -1.57
CA THR A 47 12.08 8.53 -1.46
C THR A 47 13.24 9.16 -2.21
N LEU A 48 14.41 8.52 -2.26
CA LEU A 48 15.57 9.00 -2.98
C LEU A 48 15.48 8.74 -4.48
N ALA A 49 15.02 7.56 -4.87
CA ALA A 49 14.86 7.20 -6.29
C ALA A 49 13.83 8.08 -7.02
N ILE A 50 12.79 8.57 -6.32
CA ILE A 50 11.85 9.57 -6.86
C ILE A 50 12.59 10.82 -7.31
N GLU A 51 13.62 11.26 -6.57
CA GLU A 51 14.42 12.45 -6.85
C GLU A 51 15.64 12.15 -7.76
N GLY A 52 15.77 10.93 -8.25
CA GLY A 52 16.81 10.56 -9.23
C GLY A 52 18.07 9.94 -8.66
N ASN A 53 18.12 9.60 -7.36
CA ASN A 53 19.19 8.79 -6.81
C ASN A 53 19.23 7.41 -7.49
N THR A 54 20.40 6.97 -7.92
CA THR A 54 20.57 5.79 -8.78
C THR A 54 20.97 4.52 -8.02
N LEU A 55 21.17 4.60 -6.70
CA LEU A 55 21.58 3.46 -5.88
C LEU A 55 20.50 2.37 -5.87
N SER A 56 20.94 1.13 -6.10
CA SER A 56 20.04 -0.03 -5.97
C SER A 56 19.66 -0.28 -4.49
N THR A 57 18.61 -1.05 -4.28
CA THR A 57 18.17 -1.46 -2.93
C THR A 57 19.28 -2.16 -2.16
N GLU A 58 20.15 -2.94 -2.84
CA GLU A 58 21.30 -3.63 -2.25
C GLU A 58 22.39 -2.63 -1.83
N GLN A 59 22.67 -1.61 -2.66
CA GLN A 59 23.61 -0.55 -2.34
C GLN A 59 23.11 0.31 -1.18
N VAL A 60 21.84 0.70 -1.18
CA VAL A 60 21.20 1.38 -0.04
C VAL A 60 21.33 0.54 1.22
N THR A 61 21.05 -0.76 1.15
CA THR A 61 21.21 -1.69 2.29
C THR A 61 22.64 -1.70 2.79
N ALA A 62 23.64 -1.78 1.90
CA ALA A 62 25.05 -1.78 2.26
C ALA A 62 25.46 -0.47 2.95
N VAL A 63 25.00 0.70 2.46
CA VAL A 63 25.26 2.00 3.12
C VAL A 63 24.68 2.02 4.53
N LEU A 64 23.43 1.53 4.71
CA LEU A 64 22.76 1.48 6.00
C LEU A 64 23.43 0.50 6.99
N GLU A 65 24.13 -0.50 6.47
CA GLU A 65 24.93 -1.45 7.25
C GLU A 65 26.38 -0.98 7.50
N GLY A 66 26.74 0.22 7.04
CA GLY A 66 28.10 0.76 7.18
C GLY A 66 29.13 0.08 6.29
N LYS A 67 28.70 -0.68 5.28
CA LYS A 67 29.59 -1.36 4.32
C LYS A 67 30.05 -0.39 3.23
N PRO A 68 31.26 -0.58 2.66
CA PRO A 68 31.72 0.22 1.56
C PRO A 68 30.86 -0.01 0.31
N VAL A 69 30.53 1.07 -0.41
CA VAL A 69 29.78 1.06 -1.65
C VAL A 69 30.52 1.92 -2.68
N VAL A 70 30.63 1.42 -3.90
CA VAL A 70 31.13 2.20 -5.04
C VAL A 70 29.94 2.93 -5.66
N ALA A 71 29.84 4.23 -5.39
CA ALA A 71 28.75 5.08 -5.86
C ALA A 71 29.14 6.57 -5.75
N PRO A 72 28.41 7.51 -6.38
CA PRO A 72 28.58 8.94 -6.18
C PRO A 72 28.48 9.34 -4.70
N ILE A 73 29.42 10.15 -4.23
CA ILE A 73 29.50 10.53 -2.81
C ILE A 73 28.22 11.20 -2.33
N ASN A 74 27.64 12.09 -3.13
CA ASN A 74 26.40 12.77 -2.79
C ASN A 74 25.24 11.78 -2.63
N GLU A 75 25.10 10.80 -3.51
CA GLU A 75 24.02 9.79 -3.43
C GLU A 75 24.15 8.94 -2.16
N VAL A 76 25.37 8.58 -1.76
CA VAL A 76 25.64 7.89 -0.50
C VAL A 76 25.30 8.78 0.71
N GLN A 77 25.61 10.09 0.61
CA GLN A 77 25.26 11.06 1.65
C GLN A 77 23.74 11.22 1.80
N GLU A 78 23.01 11.27 0.68
CA GLU A 78 21.54 11.30 0.69
C GLU A 78 20.93 10.11 1.45
N VAL A 79 21.46 8.89 1.24
CA VAL A 79 20.99 7.69 1.97
C VAL A 79 21.21 7.85 3.48
N ARG A 80 22.38 8.33 3.90
CA ARG A 80 22.70 8.55 5.32
C ARG A 80 21.81 9.61 5.95
N ASN A 81 21.58 10.69 5.22
CA ASN A 81 20.73 11.79 5.67
C ASN A 81 19.27 11.36 5.78
N ALA A 82 18.74 10.67 4.77
CA ALA A 82 17.39 10.14 4.80
C ALA A 82 17.18 9.19 5.99
N LEU A 83 18.13 8.27 6.27
CA LEU A 83 18.04 7.43 7.46
C LEU A 83 17.88 8.26 8.73
N LYS A 84 18.80 9.25 8.94
CA LYS A 84 18.76 10.13 10.13
C LYS A 84 17.47 10.92 10.23
N ALA A 85 16.98 11.45 9.10
CA ALA A 85 15.72 12.22 9.07
C ALA A 85 14.50 11.35 9.44
N TYR A 86 14.42 10.11 8.94
CA TYR A 86 13.36 9.18 9.31
C TYR A 86 13.49 8.68 10.76
N GLU A 87 14.67 8.68 11.36
CA GLU A 87 14.88 8.39 12.78
C GLU A 87 14.37 9.50 13.70
N LEU A 88 14.25 10.74 13.20
CA LEU A 88 13.67 11.86 13.94
C LEU A 88 12.15 11.78 14.10
N LEU A 89 11.43 10.93 13.35
CA LEU A 89 9.96 10.88 13.34
C LEU A 89 9.34 10.82 14.74
N ASP A 90 9.99 10.21 15.72
CA ASP A 90 9.46 10.12 17.09
C ASP A 90 9.59 11.42 17.88
N THR A 91 10.51 12.29 17.49
CA THR A 91 10.86 13.53 18.19
C THR A 91 10.25 14.80 17.57
N LEU A 92 9.81 14.72 16.30
CA LEU A 92 9.26 15.86 15.56
C LEU A 92 7.77 16.04 15.86
N ASP A 93 7.30 17.27 15.93
CA ASP A 93 5.89 17.64 16.00
C ASP A 93 5.41 18.09 14.61
N PRO A 94 4.41 17.43 13.99
CA PRO A 94 3.95 17.78 12.64
C PRO A 94 3.35 19.18 12.55
N CYS A 95 3.01 19.82 13.67
CA CYS A 95 2.43 21.16 13.72
C CYS A 95 3.43 22.28 14.03
N LYS A 96 4.75 21.98 14.07
CA LYS A 96 5.81 22.96 14.34
C LYS A 96 6.68 23.21 13.13
N VAL A 97 6.76 24.46 12.71
CA VAL A 97 7.63 24.89 11.59
C VAL A 97 9.11 24.69 11.93
N ASP A 98 9.54 24.94 13.17
CA ASP A 98 10.93 24.70 13.59
C ASP A 98 11.35 23.25 13.43
N ASP A 99 10.45 22.31 13.67
CA ASP A 99 10.69 20.89 13.48
C ASP A 99 10.77 20.54 11.98
N LEU A 100 10.01 21.22 11.10
CA LEU A 100 10.16 21.10 9.65
C LEU A 100 11.55 21.56 9.21
N LEU A 101 12.00 22.74 9.68
CA LEU A 101 13.32 23.27 9.36
C LEU A 101 14.44 22.33 9.84
N LYS A 102 14.29 21.75 11.03
CA LYS A 102 15.22 20.74 11.57
C LYS A 102 15.23 19.46 10.73
N ALA A 103 14.09 18.98 10.29
CA ALA A 103 13.98 17.79 9.44
C ALA A 103 14.66 18.01 8.08
N HIS A 104 14.40 19.17 7.45
CA HIS A 104 15.05 19.57 6.21
C HIS A 104 16.57 19.70 6.38
N ALA A 105 17.04 20.39 7.44
CA ALA A 105 18.47 20.52 7.73
C ALA A 105 19.17 19.16 7.87
N THR A 106 18.47 18.17 8.45
CA THR A 106 18.99 16.80 8.57
C THR A 106 19.00 16.09 7.23
N MET A 107 17.94 16.26 6.43
CA MET A 107 17.79 15.61 5.12
C MET A 107 18.84 16.10 4.12
N GLU A 108 19.19 17.39 4.15
CA GLU A 108 20.06 18.05 3.17
C GLU A 108 21.48 18.31 3.72
N ALA A 109 21.83 17.78 4.88
CA ALA A 109 23.15 18.01 5.51
C ALA A 109 24.31 17.64 4.59
N GLY A 110 25.15 18.63 4.23
CA GLY A 110 26.32 18.47 3.37
C GLY A 110 26.02 18.24 1.89
N LEU A 111 24.76 18.47 1.46
CA LEU A 111 24.34 18.38 0.05
C LEU A 111 24.16 19.76 -0.57
N ILE A 112 23.63 20.71 0.19
CA ILE A 112 23.38 22.08 -0.24
C ILE A 112 23.82 23.07 0.85
N ASP A 113 23.97 24.35 0.51
CA ASP A 113 24.40 25.39 1.44
C ASP A 113 23.23 25.93 2.30
N GLU A 114 22.03 26.06 1.73
CA GLU A 114 20.82 26.61 2.39
C GLU A 114 20.02 25.50 3.09
N ILE A 115 20.55 24.95 4.18
CA ILE A 115 19.86 23.91 4.96
C ILE A 115 19.02 24.53 6.09
N GLY A 116 17.83 23.96 6.34
CA GLY A 116 16.99 24.34 7.48
C GLY A 116 16.49 25.79 7.43
N CYS A 117 16.41 26.39 6.25
CA CYS A 117 15.87 27.72 6.05
C CYS A 117 15.08 27.78 4.75
N PHE A 118 14.10 28.69 4.69
CA PHE A 118 13.33 28.90 3.47
C PHE A 118 14.19 29.53 2.37
N ARG A 119 13.89 29.17 1.12
CA ARG A 119 14.55 29.71 -0.07
C ARG A 119 14.40 31.23 -0.17
N LYS A 120 15.39 31.86 -0.79
CA LYS A 120 15.40 33.28 -1.11
C LYS A 120 15.17 33.55 -2.59
N GLY A 121 15.33 32.53 -3.43
CA GLY A 121 15.17 32.59 -4.88
C GLY A 121 13.87 32.00 -5.38
N GLY A 122 13.62 32.15 -6.69
CA GLY A 122 12.54 31.45 -7.39
C GLY A 122 12.75 29.93 -7.39
N ALA A 123 11.67 29.17 -7.35
CA ALA A 123 11.70 27.72 -7.41
C ALA A 123 10.48 27.18 -8.19
N GLY A 124 10.43 25.86 -8.44
CA GLY A 124 9.31 25.21 -9.05
C GLY A 124 9.49 23.71 -9.16
N VAL A 125 8.41 22.99 -9.38
CA VAL A 125 8.41 21.57 -9.62
C VAL A 125 8.68 21.30 -11.09
N VAL A 126 9.69 20.48 -11.40
CA VAL A 126 10.04 20.07 -12.76
C VAL A 126 9.93 18.56 -12.93
N SER A 127 9.54 18.11 -14.14
CA SER A 127 9.61 16.71 -14.56
C SER A 127 10.38 16.63 -15.86
N GLY A 128 11.59 16.10 -15.81
CA GLY A 128 12.53 16.13 -16.92
C GLY A 128 12.86 17.56 -17.31
N LYS A 129 12.48 17.96 -18.55
CA LYS A 129 12.69 19.33 -19.08
C LYS A 129 11.45 20.23 -18.94
N THR A 130 10.36 19.74 -18.41
CA THR A 130 9.08 20.46 -18.34
C THR A 130 8.85 20.99 -16.93
N VAL A 131 8.61 22.30 -16.81
CA VAL A 131 8.16 22.92 -15.56
C VAL A 131 6.69 22.53 -15.37
N ILE A 132 6.40 21.83 -14.28
CA ILE A 132 5.03 21.41 -13.92
C ILE A 132 4.32 22.53 -13.18
N HIS A 133 5.04 23.21 -12.30
CA HIS A 133 4.50 24.27 -11.43
C HIS A 133 5.58 25.29 -11.12
N TYR A 134 5.23 26.57 -11.18
CA TYR A 134 6.04 27.66 -10.66
C TYR A 134 5.63 27.94 -9.22
N ALA A 135 6.57 27.84 -8.29
CA ALA A 135 6.31 28.11 -6.89
C ALA A 135 6.04 29.60 -6.66
N PRO A 136 5.30 29.96 -5.59
CA PRO A 136 5.09 31.34 -5.18
C PRO A 136 6.41 32.10 -4.94
N ASP A 137 6.37 33.44 -4.96
CA ASP A 137 7.53 34.28 -4.66
C ASP A 137 8.11 33.95 -3.28
N ALA A 138 9.45 33.96 -3.17
CA ALA A 138 10.17 33.56 -1.96
C ALA A 138 9.73 34.36 -0.71
N GLU A 139 9.42 35.67 -0.87
CA GLU A 139 8.95 36.54 0.23
C GLU A 139 7.63 36.05 0.83
N ARG A 140 6.80 35.34 0.08
CA ARG A 140 5.52 34.81 0.54
C ARG A 140 5.64 33.48 1.26
N VAL A 141 6.75 32.75 1.06
CA VAL A 141 6.93 31.39 1.59
C VAL A 141 6.72 31.28 3.10
N PRO A 142 7.31 32.16 3.95
CA PRO A 142 7.11 32.06 5.40
C PRO A 142 5.63 32.17 5.80
N PHE A 143 4.88 33.05 5.14
CA PHE A 143 3.45 33.23 5.41
C PHE A 143 2.62 32.01 4.98
N LEU A 144 2.87 31.52 3.77
CA LEU A 144 2.15 30.36 3.23
C LEU A 144 2.41 29.10 4.06
N VAL A 145 3.66 28.88 4.49
CA VAL A 145 4.00 27.75 5.36
C VAL A 145 3.31 27.91 6.73
N ASN A 146 3.33 29.09 7.34
CA ASN A 146 2.62 29.31 8.60
C ASN A 146 1.11 29.08 8.46
N ASP A 147 0.49 29.55 7.40
CA ASP A 147 -0.94 29.31 7.11
C ASP A 147 -1.25 27.83 6.94
N LEU A 148 -0.38 27.07 6.24
CA LEU A 148 -0.53 25.64 6.07
C LEU A 148 -0.41 24.86 7.39
N PHE A 149 0.53 25.27 8.27
CA PHE A 149 0.71 24.65 9.59
C PHE A 149 -0.44 25.02 10.54
N GLU A 150 -0.97 26.25 10.46
CA GLU A 150 -2.17 26.65 11.20
C GLU A 150 -3.39 25.84 10.78
N TRP A 151 -3.57 25.64 9.44
CA TRP A 151 -4.61 24.77 8.93
C TRP A 151 -4.46 23.34 9.45
N LEU A 152 -3.25 22.76 9.40
CA LEU A 152 -3.01 21.39 9.88
C LEU A 152 -3.34 21.24 11.37
N ARG A 153 -3.05 22.28 12.18
CA ARG A 153 -3.32 22.28 13.63
C ARG A 153 -4.80 22.36 13.96
N THR A 154 -5.58 23.04 13.13
CA THR A 154 -6.98 23.40 13.41
C THR A 154 -8.00 22.60 12.59
N THR A 155 -7.57 21.80 11.64
CA THR A 155 -8.47 21.05 10.77
C THR A 155 -9.10 19.85 11.49
N ASP A 156 -10.40 19.63 11.24
CA ASP A 156 -11.15 18.44 11.66
C ASP A 156 -11.12 17.31 10.61
N GLU A 157 -10.35 17.49 9.53
CA GLU A 157 -10.27 16.50 8.45
C GLU A 157 -9.63 15.20 8.92
N HIS A 158 -10.08 14.10 8.33
CA HIS A 158 -9.49 12.78 8.63
C HIS A 158 -7.98 12.79 8.33
N PRO A 159 -7.10 12.27 9.21
CA PRO A 159 -5.64 12.34 9.04
C PRO A 159 -5.11 11.81 7.71
N LEU A 160 -5.76 10.82 7.11
CA LEU A 160 -5.44 10.35 5.75
C LEU A 160 -5.62 11.46 4.71
N ILE A 161 -6.69 12.24 4.80
CA ILE A 161 -6.96 13.34 3.88
C ILE A 161 -6.04 14.51 4.20
N ALA A 162 -5.97 14.91 5.48
CA ALA A 162 -5.15 16.03 5.93
C ALA A 162 -3.67 15.86 5.53
N SER A 163 -3.11 14.65 5.66
CA SER A 163 -1.73 14.38 5.26
C SER A 163 -1.50 14.52 3.75
N CYS A 164 -2.47 14.09 2.92
CA CYS A 164 -2.38 14.24 1.47
C CYS A 164 -2.51 15.70 1.03
N VAL A 165 -3.44 16.44 1.63
CA VAL A 165 -3.63 17.88 1.37
C VAL A 165 -2.39 18.66 1.78
N PHE A 166 -1.85 18.40 2.98
CA PHE A 166 -0.60 19.02 3.44
C PHE A 166 0.55 18.74 2.48
N HIS A 167 0.73 17.49 2.06
CA HIS A 167 1.80 17.10 1.14
C HIS A 167 1.70 17.87 -0.19
N TYR A 168 0.49 17.96 -0.77
CA TYR A 168 0.29 18.70 -2.01
C TYR A 168 0.58 20.21 -1.83
N GLU A 169 0.01 20.85 -0.81
CA GLU A 169 0.22 22.28 -0.55
C GLU A 169 1.69 22.59 -0.26
N PHE A 170 2.39 21.68 0.42
CA PHE A 170 3.82 21.80 0.65
C PHE A 170 4.62 21.75 -0.65
N GLU A 171 4.30 20.82 -1.56
CA GLU A 171 4.92 20.76 -2.89
C GLU A 171 4.57 22.01 -3.73
N PHE A 172 3.35 22.52 -3.59
CA PHE A 172 2.92 23.74 -4.26
C PHE A 172 3.68 24.97 -3.77
N ILE A 173 3.86 25.15 -2.46
CA ILE A 173 4.61 26.25 -1.84
C ILE A 173 6.09 26.12 -2.20
N HIS A 174 6.61 24.91 -2.23
CA HIS A 174 8.01 24.58 -2.53
C HIS A 174 8.99 25.40 -1.68
N PRO A 175 8.96 25.26 -0.34
CA PRO A 175 9.54 26.26 0.56
C PRO A 175 11.07 26.29 0.57
N PHE A 176 11.75 25.25 0.10
CA PHE A 176 13.21 25.13 0.17
C PHE A 176 13.87 25.28 -1.20
N ALA A 177 15.17 25.55 -1.21
CA ALA A 177 15.97 25.63 -2.44
C ALA A 177 16.08 24.23 -3.13
N ASP A 178 16.20 23.17 -2.33
CA ASP A 178 16.18 21.76 -2.74
C ASP A 178 15.59 20.90 -1.60
N GLY A 179 15.34 19.61 -1.84
CA GLY A 179 14.87 18.66 -0.83
C GLY A 179 13.38 18.74 -0.49
N ASN A 180 12.58 19.53 -1.22
CA ASN A 180 11.15 19.67 -0.97
C ASN A 180 10.43 18.32 -1.04
N GLY A 181 10.61 17.55 -2.12
CA GLY A 181 9.97 16.26 -2.29
C GLY A 181 10.31 15.27 -1.17
N ARG A 182 11.57 15.16 -0.81
CA ARG A 182 12.04 14.28 0.29
C ARG A 182 11.44 14.69 1.63
N THR A 183 11.42 16.00 1.91
CA THR A 183 10.85 16.57 3.16
C THR A 183 9.32 16.44 3.20
N GLY A 184 8.62 16.70 2.09
CA GLY A 184 7.16 16.58 2.00
C GLY A 184 6.68 15.15 2.25
N ARG A 185 7.35 14.14 1.68
CA ARG A 185 7.05 12.72 1.93
C ARG A 185 7.34 12.31 3.37
N LEU A 186 8.47 12.75 3.94
CA LEU A 186 8.77 12.54 5.36
C LEU A 186 7.68 13.14 6.25
N TRP A 187 7.22 14.38 5.92
CA TRP A 187 6.20 15.06 6.71
C TRP A 187 4.84 14.38 6.61
N GLN A 188 4.47 13.90 5.43
CA GLN A 188 3.27 13.06 5.27
C GLN A 188 3.33 11.82 6.16
N THR A 189 4.47 11.11 6.16
CA THR A 189 4.70 9.95 7.03
C THR A 189 4.61 10.34 8.50
N LEU A 190 5.13 11.51 8.91
CA LEU A 190 5.05 12.04 10.26
C LEU A 190 3.58 12.26 10.68
N ILE A 191 2.80 13.00 9.89
CA ILE A 191 1.38 13.26 10.15
C ILE A 191 0.61 11.95 10.33
N LEU A 192 0.76 11.01 9.39
CA LEU A 192 0.10 9.71 9.44
C LEU A 192 0.54 8.88 10.65
N SER A 193 1.81 8.95 11.03
CA SER A 193 2.36 8.19 12.17
C SER A 193 1.83 8.67 13.51
N ARG A 194 1.44 9.93 13.63
CA ARG A 194 0.78 10.49 14.82
C ARG A 194 -0.65 9.95 14.98
N TRP A 195 -1.31 9.67 13.88
CA TRP A 195 -2.62 9.02 13.90
C TRP A 195 -2.52 7.51 14.14
N ARG A 196 -1.61 6.82 13.41
CA ARG A 196 -1.38 5.38 13.56
C ARG A 196 0.11 5.06 13.38
N SER A 197 0.72 4.47 14.40
CA SER A 197 2.17 4.16 14.43
C SER A 197 2.64 3.25 13.30
N ILE A 198 1.77 2.43 12.72
CA ILE A 198 2.04 1.57 11.57
C ILE A 198 2.68 2.33 10.40
N PHE A 199 2.28 3.59 10.18
CA PHE A 199 2.76 4.41 9.07
C PHE A 199 4.26 4.71 9.11
N LYS A 200 4.92 4.60 10.27
CA LYS A 200 6.39 4.68 10.37
C LYS A 200 7.10 3.56 9.61
N ASN A 201 6.41 2.44 9.39
CA ASN A 201 6.96 1.22 8.84
C ASN A 201 6.30 0.80 7.52
N LEU A 202 5.42 1.62 6.94
CA LEU A 202 4.83 1.38 5.63
C LEU A 202 5.67 2.05 4.54
N PRO A 203 6.19 1.31 3.55
CA PRO A 203 7.03 1.85 2.50
C PRO A 203 6.17 2.49 1.38
N ILE A 204 5.43 3.55 1.72
CA ILE A 204 4.54 4.29 0.81
C ILE A 204 5.36 4.84 -0.36
N GLU A 205 6.54 5.37 -0.07
CA GLU A 205 7.47 5.98 -1.03
C GLU A 205 7.92 4.99 -2.11
N ASN A 206 8.04 3.71 -1.76
CA ASN A 206 8.37 2.66 -2.73
C ASN A 206 7.26 2.45 -3.78
N ILE A 207 6.00 2.61 -3.39
CA ILE A 207 4.86 2.54 -4.32
C ILE A 207 4.72 3.85 -5.09
N VAL A 208 4.98 5.01 -4.46
CA VAL A 208 5.07 6.29 -5.17
C VAL A 208 6.14 6.22 -6.25
N TYR A 209 7.32 5.67 -5.96
CA TYR A 209 8.38 5.47 -6.95
C TYR A 209 7.95 4.57 -8.12
N LYS A 210 7.27 3.47 -7.81
CA LYS A 210 6.70 2.57 -8.84
C LYS A 210 5.77 3.32 -9.81
N TYR A 211 5.03 4.31 -9.31
CA TYR A 211 4.09 5.14 -10.07
C TYR A 211 4.56 6.60 -10.19
N GLN A 212 5.87 6.82 -10.32
CA GLN A 212 6.47 8.16 -10.34
C GLN A 212 5.86 9.09 -11.41
N LYS A 213 5.55 8.57 -12.59
CA LYS A 213 4.92 9.36 -13.67
C LYS A 213 3.52 9.84 -13.28
N GLU A 214 2.73 8.97 -12.68
CA GLU A 214 1.39 9.25 -12.18
C GLU A 214 1.42 10.22 -11.00
N TYR A 215 2.44 10.11 -10.14
CA TYR A 215 2.69 11.05 -9.04
C TYR A 215 2.89 12.48 -9.55
N TYR A 216 3.82 12.69 -10.46
CA TYR A 216 4.04 14.02 -11.05
C TYR A 216 2.84 14.50 -11.88
N LYS A 217 2.14 13.60 -12.57
CA LYS A 217 0.90 13.93 -13.24
C LYS A 217 -0.18 14.39 -12.26
N ALA A 218 -0.31 13.73 -11.11
CA ALA A 218 -1.27 14.12 -10.08
C ALA A 218 -0.96 15.51 -9.51
N ILE A 219 0.32 15.84 -9.29
CA ILE A 219 0.75 17.20 -8.91
C ILE A 219 0.35 18.22 -9.99
N ALA A 220 0.67 17.92 -11.26
CA ALA A 220 0.43 18.85 -12.37
C ALA A 220 -1.05 19.16 -12.59
N VAL A 221 -1.94 18.17 -12.49
CA VAL A 221 -3.39 18.36 -12.72
C VAL A 221 -4.10 18.95 -11.51
N SER A 222 -3.51 18.89 -10.32
CA SER A 222 -4.09 19.39 -9.07
C SER A 222 -4.05 20.92 -8.94
N GLY A 223 -3.24 21.63 -9.73
CA GLY A 223 -3.20 23.11 -9.74
C GLY A 223 -4.40 23.80 -10.39
N GLY A 224 -5.35 23.02 -10.96
CA GLY A 224 -6.50 23.54 -11.67
C GLY A 224 -7.75 23.72 -10.80
N LYS A 225 -8.94 23.75 -11.45
CA LYS A 225 -10.25 23.97 -10.77
C LYS A 225 -10.59 22.90 -9.72
N ALA A 226 -10.03 21.71 -9.81
CA ALA A 226 -10.26 20.61 -8.86
C ALA A 226 -9.48 20.75 -7.54
N GLY A 227 -8.62 21.77 -7.42
CA GLY A 227 -7.69 21.87 -6.30
C GLY A 227 -6.81 20.62 -6.17
N CYS A 228 -6.42 20.25 -4.97
CA CYS A 228 -5.57 19.08 -4.74
C CYS A 228 -6.30 17.71 -4.76
N THR A 229 -7.59 17.67 -5.09
CA THR A 229 -8.40 16.43 -5.12
C THR A 229 -7.74 15.29 -5.92
N PRO A 230 -7.22 15.48 -7.15
CA PRO A 230 -6.58 14.40 -7.90
C PRO A 230 -5.34 13.84 -7.19
N PHE A 231 -4.56 14.69 -6.53
CA PHE A 231 -3.41 14.26 -5.76
C PHE A 231 -3.81 13.46 -4.51
N VAL A 232 -4.84 13.92 -3.79
CA VAL A 232 -5.41 13.19 -2.63
C VAL A 232 -5.88 11.80 -3.04
N GLU A 233 -6.63 11.67 -4.15
CA GLU A 233 -7.08 10.38 -4.67
C GLU A 233 -5.91 9.45 -5.05
N PHE A 234 -4.87 10.01 -5.67
CA PHE A 234 -3.68 9.24 -6.05
C PHE A 234 -2.95 8.70 -4.81
N ILE A 235 -2.61 9.56 -3.85
CA ILE A 235 -1.86 9.15 -2.64
C ILE A 235 -2.66 8.18 -1.80
N LEU A 236 -3.98 8.38 -1.61
CA LEU A 236 -4.81 7.41 -0.90
C LEU A 236 -4.83 6.04 -1.61
N GLY A 237 -4.84 6.03 -2.95
CA GLY A 237 -4.70 4.81 -3.74
C GLY A 237 -3.36 4.10 -3.48
N VAL A 238 -2.26 4.85 -3.43
CA VAL A 238 -0.92 4.33 -3.10
C VAL A 238 -0.88 3.75 -1.68
N ILE A 239 -1.46 4.42 -0.70
CA ILE A 239 -1.54 3.93 0.69
C ILE A 239 -2.34 2.61 0.74
N ALA A 240 -3.49 2.53 0.08
CA ALA A 240 -4.31 1.32 0.01
C ALA A 240 -3.55 0.15 -0.64
N GLU A 241 -2.83 0.40 -1.76
CA GLU A 241 -1.99 -0.62 -2.41
C GLU A 241 -0.83 -1.05 -1.51
N THR A 242 -0.18 -0.12 -0.82
CA THR A 242 0.92 -0.42 0.10
C THR A 242 0.45 -1.37 1.21
N LEU A 243 -0.69 -1.11 1.84
CA LEU A 243 -1.27 -1.97 2.87
C LEU A 243 -1.60 -3.35 2.34
N THR A 244 -2.25 -3.44 1.17
CA THR A 244 -2.59 -4.71 0.52
C THR A 244 -1.34 -5.53 0.19
N THR A 245 -0.30 -4.89 -0.35
CA THR A 245 0.98 -5.54 -0.66
C THR A 245 1.67 -6.04 0.60
N GLN A 246 1.61 -5.28 1.71
CA GLN A 246 2.18 -5.68 3.00
C GLN A 246 1.40 -6.86 3.62
N GLU A 247 0.09 -6.91 3.50
CA GLU A 247 -0.72 -8.06 3.94
C GLU A 247 -0.29 -9.35 3.22
N ILE A 248 -0.07 -9.28 1.90
CA ILE A 248 0.43 -10.44 1.11
C ILE A 248 1.83 -10.85 1.60
N THR A 249 2.73 -9.91 1.83
CA THR A 249 4.11 -10.19 2.29
C THR A 249 4.16 -10.71 3.72
N ARG A 250 3.12 -10.46 4.53
CA ARG A 250 3.00 -10.90 5.93
C ARG A 250 2.45 -12.28 6.12
N LYS A 251 1.80 -12.83 5.11
CA LYS A 251 1.31 -14.21 5.22
C LYS A 251 2.46 -15.11 5.61
N THR A 252 2.29 -15.78 6.74
CA THR A 252 3.25 -16.79 7.16
C THR A 252 3.29 -17.89 6.10
N THR A 253 4.42 -18.57 5.99
CA THR A 253 4.53 -19.77 5.15
C THR A 253 3.36 -20.74 5.34
N GLN A 254 2.86 -20.86 6.57
CA GLN A 254 1.71 -21.71 6.88
C GLN A 254 0.40 -21.18 6.29
N GLU A 255 0.19 -19.89 6.29
CA GLU A 255 -1.00 -19.25 5.70
C GLU A 255 -0.99 -19.37 4.17
N ILE A 256 0.17 -19.18 3.54
CA ILE A 256 0.32 -19.39 2.09
C ILE A 256 0.03 -20.85 1.73
N ILE A 257 0.53 -21.82 2.52
CA ILE A 257 0.24 -23.25 2.34
C ILE A 257 -1.25 -23.51 2.49
N LEU A 258 -1.92 -23.00 3.52
CA LEU A 258 -3.36 -23.19 3.72
C LEU A 258 -4.19 -22.55 2.59
N GLU A 259 -3.76 -21.44 2.04
CA GLU A 259 -4.42 -20.82 0.88
C GLU A 259 -4.28 -21.63 -0.39
N ALA A 260 -3.08 -22.12 -0.66
CA ALA A 260 -2.83 -22.98 -1.80
C ALA A 260 -3.66 -24.27 -1.72
N ILE A 261 -3.74 -24.87 -0.52
CA ILE A 261 -4.57 -26.05 -0.25
C ILE A 261 -6.06 -25.73 -0.39
N ALA A 262 -6.54 -24.56 0.06
CA ALA A 262 -7.93 -24.16 -0.11
C ALA A 262 -8.35 -24.01 -1.57
N ARG A 263 -7.41 -23.61 -2.45
CA ARG A 263 -7.64 -23.51 -3.90
C ARG A 263 -7.54 -24.87 -4.61
N ASN A 264 -6.62 -25.72 -4.17
CA ASN A 264 -6.41 -27.06 -4.69
C ASN A 264 -6.14 -28.05 -3.54
N PRO A 265 -7.17 -28.75 -3.01
CA PRO A 265 -7.02 -29.72 -1.93
C PRO A 265 -6.09 -30.90 -2.26
N SER A 266 -5.90 -31.20 -3.53
CA SER A 266 -5.05 -32.31 -4.01
C SER A 266 -3.60 -31.87 -4.26
N ILE A 267 -3.24 -30.60 -4.00
CA ILE A 267 -1.92 -30.01 -4.26
C ILE A 267 -0.79 -30.83 -3.63
N THR A 268 0.24 -31.10 -4.40
CA THR A 268 1.41 -31.87 -3.99
C THR A 268 2.41 -31.06 -3.20
N ARG A 269 3.34 -31.70 -2.50
CA ARG A 269 4.43 -31.01 -1.80
C ARG A 269 5.37 -30.26 -2.74
N ALA A 270 5.58 -30.78 -3.95
CA ALA A 270 6.43 -30.13 -4.95
C ALA A 270 5.78 -28.82 -5.43
N GLU A 271 4.51 -28.87 -5.81
CA GLU A 271 3.74 -27.69 -6.20
C GLU A 271 3.64 -26.65 -5.06
N LEU A 272 3.44 -27.10 -3.81
CA LEU A 272 3.49 -26.21 -2.66
C LEU A 272 4.87 -25.57 -2.48
N ALA A 273 5.95 -26.28 -2.76
CA ALA A 273 7.32 -25.75 -2.68
C ALA A 273 7.54 -24.61 -3.69
N GLU A 274 7.02 -24.76 -4.91
CA GLU A 274 7.03 -23.73 -5.95
C GLU A 274 6.19 -22.51 -5.55
N VAL A 275 4.96 -22.74 -5.08
CA VAL A 275 4.04 -21.66 -4.67
C VAL A 275 4.59 -20.85 -3.49
N VAL A 276 5.25 -21.50 -2.55
CA VAL A 276 5.77 -20.88 -1.31
C VAL A 276 7.20 -20.38 -1.48
N GLY A 277 7.94 -20.87 -2.48
CA GLY A 277 9.35 -20.51 -2.71
C GLY A 277 10.31 -21.10 -1.67
N ILE A 278 10.01 -22.30 -1.12
CA ILE A 278 10.88 -23.02 -0.15
C ILE A 278 11.12 -24.46 -0.61
N SER A 279 12.11 -25.12 0.00
CA SER A 279 12.37 -26.53 -0.33
C SER A 279 11.19 -27.46 0.01
N PRO A 280 11.03 -28.60 -0.67
CA PRO A 280 9.99 -29.60 -0.34
C PRO A 280 10.07 -30.11 1.10
N ASP A 281 11.27 -30.15 1.71
CA ASP A 281 11.46 -30.49 3.12
C ASP A 281 10.98 -29.37 4.05
N GLY A 282 11.15 -28.10 3.67
CA GLY A 282 10.57 -26.95 4.36
C GLY A 282 9.04 -27.01 4.34
N VAL A 283 8.44 -27.34 3.20
CA VAL A 283 6.98 -27.59 3.11
C VAL A 283 6.55 -28.75 4.01
N LYS A 284 7.29 -29.86 4.01
CA LYS A 284 7.01 -31.02 4.88
C LYS A 284 6.98 -30.61 6.37
N TYR A 285 7.93 -29.82 6.80
CA TYR A 285 7.98 -29.29 8.18
C TYR A 285 6.71 -28.49 8.52
N HIS A 286 6.31 -27.56 7.65
CA HIS A 286 5.13 -26.73 7.88
C HIS A 286 3.82 -27.53 7.84
N LEU A 287 3.68 -28.49 6.91
CA LEU A 287 2.53 -29.40 6.84
C LEU A 287 2.41 -30.25 8.12
N GLN A 288 3.52 -30.77 8.64
CA GLN A 288 3.53 -31.53 9.90
C GLN A 288 3.09 -30.65 11.09
N LYS A 289 3.57 -29.39 11.15
CA LYS A 289 3.19 -28.43 12.19
C LYS A 289 1.70 -28.08 12.11
N LEU A 290 1.15 -27.86 10.92
CA LEU A 290 -0.28 -27.62 10.68
C LEU A 290 -1.14 -28.83 11.05
N THR A 291 -0.69 -30.03 10.72
CA THR A 291 -1.39 -31.27 11.07
C THR A 291 -1.37 -31.52 12.60
N LYS A 292 -0.21 -31.31 13.23
CA LYS A 292 -0.08 -31.46 14.69
C LYS A 292 -0.94 -30.47 15.47
N SER A 293 -1.14 -29.25 14.93
CA SER A 293 -2.02 -28.23 15.52
C SER A 293 -3.51 -28.41 15.20
N GLY A 294 -3.90 -29.45 14.47
CA GLY A 294 -5.29 -29.68 14.06
C GLY A 294 -5.82 -28.71 12.98
N ARG A 295 -4.97 -27.81 12.47
CA ARG A 295 -5.36 -26.83 11.43
C ARG A 295 -5.48 -27.44 10.03
N LEU A 296 -4.86 -28.62 9.82
CA LEU A 296 -4.84 -29.34 8.56
C LEU A 296 -4.92 -30.84 8.81
N LYS A 297 -5.70 -31.55 8.02
CA LYS A 297 -5.81 -33.01 8.05
C LYS A 297 -5.67 -33.57 6.62
N ARG A 298 -4.97 -34.71 6.46
CA ARG A 298 -4.97 -35.42 5.19
C ARG A 298 -5.99 -36.53 5.25
N VAL A 299 -6.83 -36.61 4.23
CA VAL A 299 -7.88 -37.62 4.07
C VAL A 299 -7.57 -38.46 2.81
N GLY A 300 -7.63 -39.76 2.89
CA GLY A 300 -7.34 -40.67 1.79
C GLY A 300 -5.90 -41.23 1.77
N SER A 301 -5.51 -41.86 0.67
CA SER A 301 -4.20 -42.50 0.53
C SER A 301 -3.06 -41.50 0.31
N THR A 302 -1.82 -41.96 0.52
CA THR A 302 -0.62 -41.10 0.34
C THR A 302 -0.47 -40.59 -1.11
N ARG A 303 -0.99 -41.31 -2.10
CA ARG A 303 -0.90 -40.98 -3.54
C ARG A 303 -2.11 -40.23 -4.08
N ARG A 304 -3.31 -40.41 -3.51
CA ARG A 304 -4.59 -39.84 -3.99
C ARG A 304 -5.39 -39.16 -2.88
N GLY A 305 -4.76 -38.82 -1.76
CA GLY A 305 -5.44 -38.17 -0.65
C GLY A 305 -5.52 -36.65 -0.83
N GLU A 306 -6.48 -36.05 -0.17
CA GLU A 306 -6.74 -34.63 -0.18
C GLU A 306 -6.41 -34.02 1.18
N TRP A 307 -6.11 -32.71 1.17
CA TRP A 307 -5.91 -31.91 2.36
C TRP A 307 -7.23 -31.26 2.79
N VAL A 308 -7.58 -31.39 4.04
CA VAL A 308 -8.79 -30.78 4.62
C VAL A 308 -8.35 -29.77 5.69
N ILE A 309 -8.79 -28.51 5.53
CA ILE A 309 -8.51 -27.42 6.48
C ILE A 309 -9.47 -27.54 7.67
N GLY A 310 -8.95 -27.44 8.91
CA GLY A 310 -9.73 -27.56 10.12
C GLY A 310 -10.82 -26.49 10.25
N TRP A 311 -11.97 -26.85 10.81
CA TRP A 311 -13.18 -26.02 10.89
C TRP A 311 -12.96 -24.65 11.58
N GLN A 312 -12.08 -24.56 12.57
CA GLN A 312 -11.75 -23.29 13.24
C GLN A 312 -11.06 -22.27 12.32
N GLU A 313 -10.20 -22.73 11.39
CA GLU A 313 -9.55 -21.86 10.40
C GLU A 313 -10.53 -21.43 9.31
N PHE A 314 -11.43 -22.33 8.91
CA PHE A 314 -12.50 -22.03 7.96
C PHE A 314 -13.43 -20.93 8.50
N ARG A 315 -13.81 -20.99 9.78
CA ARG A 315 -14.67 -20.01 10.44
C ARG A 315 -14.01 -18.63 10.54
N LYS A 316 -12.72 -18.55 10.91
CA LYS A 316 -11.95 -17.28 10.95
C LYS A 316 -11.88 -16.59 9.59
N ARG A 317 -11.80 -17.38 8.51
CA ARG A 317 -11.55 -16.84 7.17
C ARG A 317 -12.82 -16.40 6.44
N TYR A 318 -13.94 -17.11 6.66
CA TYR A 318 -15.17 -16.91 5.90
C TYR A 318 -16.30 -16.25 6.70
N PHE A 319 -16.27 -16.26 8.02
CA PHE A 319 -17.31 -15.67 8.87
C PHE A 319 -16.91 -14.38 9.58
N TYR A 320 -15.63 -14.00 9.57
CA TYR A 320 -15.14 -12.75 10.17
C TYR A 320 -14.82 -11.64 9.15
N ARG A 321 -15.18 -11.81 7.87
CA ARG A 321 -15.18 -10.68 6.93
C ARG A 321 -16.51 -9.96 7.03
N PRO A 322 -16.53 -8.65 7.34
CA PRO A 322 -17.74 -7.86 7.21
C PRO A 322 -18.19 -7.89 5.75
N PHE A 323 -19.49 -7.93 5.56
CA PHE A 323 -20.16 -8.00 4.26
C PHE A 323 -19.78 -6.82 3.35
N SER A 324 -18.73 -6.94 2.56
CA SER A 324 -18.52 -6.11 1.39
C SER A 324 -18.77 -6.97 0.15
N LYS A 325 -19.86 -6.63 -0.51
CA LYS A 325 -20.36 -7.06 -1.81
C LYS A 325 -19.34 -7.78 -2.72
N VAL A 326 -19.20 -9.08 -2.59
CA VAL A 326 -19.03 -10.01 -3.71
C VAL A 326 -19.58 -11.35 -3.23
N CYS A 327 -20.72 -11.77 -3.79
CA CYS A 327 -21.26 -13.11 -3.62
C CYS A 327 -20.33 -14.14 -4.27
N HIS A 328 -19.40 -14.69 -3.50
CA HIS A 328 -18.82 -15.97 -3.81
C HIS A 328 -19.34 -16.96 -2.77
N ARG A 329 -20.38 -17.69 -3.15
CA ARG A 329 -20.85 -18.84 -2.38
C ARG A 329 -19.72 -19.88 -2.33
N PRO A 330 -19.39 -20.43 -1.14
CA PRO A 330 -18.47 -21.54 -1.07
C PRO A 330 -19.09 -22.75 -1.77
N VAL A 331 -18.34 -23.35 -2.68
CA VAL A 331 -18.71 -24.64 -3.26
C VAL A 331 -18.42 -25.69 -2.18
N PHE A 332 -19.48 -26.21 -1.56
CA PHE A 332 -19.40 -27.34 -0.65
C PHE A 332 -19.33 -28.63 -1.45
N THR A 333 -18.25 -29.39 -1.32
CA THR A 333 -18.23 -30.75 -1.83
C THR A 333 -19.06 -31.66 -0.94
N ARG A 334 -19.76 -32.60 -1.54
CA ARG A 334 -20.87 -33.45 -1.06
C ARG A 334 -20.56 -34.30 0.19
N TYR A 335 -19.33 -34.31 0.73
CA TYR A 335 -18.89 -35.26 1.75
C TYR A 335 -18.45 -34.65 3.11
N GLY A 336 -18.47 -33.36 3.27
CA GLY A 336 -17.92 -32.72 4.49
C GLY A 336 -18.92 -32.22 5.53
N LEU A 337 -20.19 -32.14 5.21
CA LEU A 337 -21.21 -31.52 6.07
C LEU A 337 -22.05 -32.49 6.90
N TYR A 338 -22.16 -33.75 6.49
CA TYR A 338 -23.08 -34.70 7.16
C TYR A 338 -22.52 -35.30 8.47
N ASP A 339 -21.20 -35.46 8.58
CA ASP A 339 -20.59 -36.06 9.78
C ASP A 339 -20.37 -35.09 10.96
N SER A 340 -20.53 -33.77 10.73
CA SER A 340 -20.26 -32.76 11.77
C SER A 340 -21.52 -32.27 12.50
N LEU A 341 -22.71 -32.58 12.00
CA LEU A 341 -23.98 -32.14 12.61
C LEU A 341 -24.52 -33.09 13.66
N SER A 342 -23.97 -34.29 13.79
CA SER A 342 -24.43 -35.29 14.76
C SER A 342 -23.82 -35.18 16.17
N GLN A 343 -22.97 -34.17 16.43
CA GLN A 343 -22.30 -33.98 17.73
C GLN A 343 -22.70 -32.71 18.49
N PHE A 344 -23.77 -32.03 18.13
CA PHE A 344 -24.28 -30.91 18.91
C PHE A 344 -25.68 -31.21 19.45
N ASP A 345 -25.72 -31.83 20.62
CA ASP A 345 -26.86 -31.75 21.55
C ASP A 345 -26.78 -30.37 22.24
N GLU A 346 -27.54 -29.41 21.76
CA GLU A 346 -28.22 -28.37 22.51
C GLU A 346 -29.12 -27.51 21.64
N PRO A 347 -30.36 -27.20 22.07
CA PRO A 347 -31.37 -26.52 21.28
C PRO A 347 -31.30 -25.02 21.50
N LEU A 348 -30.72 -24.28 20.57
CA LEU A 348 -30.79 -22.81 20.53
C LEU A 348 -31.07 -22.32 19.09
N PHE A 349 -32.29 -22.55 18.62
CA PHE A 349 -32.90 -21.76 17.56
C PHE A 349 -34.43 -21.83 17.66
N VAL A 350 -35.00 -20.89 18.41
CA VAL A 350 -36.42 -20.54 18.32
C VAL A 350 -36.51 -19.30 17.44
N GLY A 351 -37.19 -19.43 16.29
CA GLY A 351 -37.78 -18.31 15.57
C GLY A 351 -37.01 -17.73 14.39
N ALA A 352 -36.96 -18.43 13.27
CA ALA A 352 -37.05 -17.84 11.94
C ALA A 352 -37.50 -18.92 10.93
N HIS A 353 -38.71 -18.83 10.44
CA HIS A 353 -39.18 -19.60 9.29
C HIS A 353 -38.41 -19.18 8.05
N ILE A 354 -37.50 -20.03 7.56
CA ILE A 354 -36.94 -19.91 6.22
C ILE A 354 -37.62 -20.95 5.36
N PRO A 355 -38.36 -20.56 4.27
CA PRO A 355 -38.92 -21.52 3.35
C PRO A 355 -37.81 -22.29 2.63
N VAL A 356 -37.87 -23.61 2.68
CA VAL A 356 -37.01 -24.51 1.89
C VAL A 356 -37.49 -24.39 0.45
N LEU A 357 -36.73 -23.69 -0.39
CA LEU A 357 -36.84 -23.77 -1.83
C LEU A 357 -35.98 -24.95 -2.29
N GLU A 358 -36.62 -26.03 -2.74
CA GLU A 358 -36.00 -27.07 -3.54
C GLU A 358 -35.51 -26.44 -4.86
N ILE A 359 -34.22 -26.29 -5.00
CA ILE A 359 -33.58 -25.86 -6.24
C ILE A 359 -33.04 -27.10 -6.91
N ASP A 360 -33.61 -27.42 -8.06
CA ASP A 360 -33.19 -28.50 -8.96
C ASP A 360 -31.72 -28.31 -9.39
N SER A 361 -30.90 -29.30 -9.07
CA SER A 361 -29.43 -29.31 -9.26
C SER A 361 -29.00 -29.31 -10.73
N ASP A 362 -29.88 -29.63 -11.67
CA ASP A 362 -29.53 -29.72 -13.10
C ASP A 362 -29.63 -28.38 -13.84
N HIS A 363 -30.30 -27.39 -13.25
CA HIS A 363 -30.42 -26.04 -13.85
C HIS A 363 -29.21 -25.13 -13.55
N LEU A 364 -28.46 -25.42 -12.49
CA LEU A 364 -27.28 -24.63 -12.14
C LEU A 364 -26.02 -24.96 -12.95
N CYS A 365 -25.89 -26.19 -13.43
CA CYS A 365 -24.74 -26.63 -14.24
C CYS A 365 -24.72 -26.08 -15.66
N ARG A 366 -25.85 -25.70 -16.22
CA ARG A 366 -25.90 -25.26 -17.64
C ARG A 366 -25.61 -23.78 -17.85
N HIS A 367 -25.61 -22.96 -16.80
CA HIS A 367 -25.34 -21.51 -16.93
C HIS A 367 -23.89 -21.12 -16.55
N PHE A 368 -23.10 -22.03 -15.99
CA PHE A 368 -21.72 -21.72 -15.60
C PHE A 368 -20.64 -22.13 -16.61
N PHE A 369 -21.00 -22.87 -17.67
CA PHE A 369 -20.06 -23.32 -18.72
C PHE A 369 -20.16 -22.55 -20.05
N ALA A 370 -20.98 -21.50 -20.12
CA ALA A 370 -21.20 -20.76 -21.36
C ALA A 370 -20.44 -19.42 -21.47
N VAL A 371 -19.51 -19.14 -20.53
CA VAL A 371 -18.66 -17.94 -20.58
C VAL A 371 -17.18 -18.33 -20.38
N GLY A 372 -16.64 -18.92 -21.40
CA GLY A 372 -15.22 -19.24 -21.44
C GLY A 372 -14.86 -19.82 -22.79
N ASP A 373 -14.83 -19.01 -23.82
CA ASP A 373 -14.02 -19.17 -25.03
C ASP A 373 -14.34 -18.00 -25.98
N ALA A 374 -13.62 -16.91 -25.84
CA ALA A 374 -13.50 -15.91 -26.91
C ALA A 374 -12.05 -15.45 -26.94
N GLU A 375 -11.27 -16.05 -27.84
CA GLU A 375 -9.96 -15.53 -28.24
C GLU A 375 -10.10 -14.16 -28.91
N PRO A 376 -9.18 -13.22 -28.69
CA PRO A 376 -9.15 -11.96 -29.40
C PRO A 376 -8.44 -12.14 -30.75
N HIS A 377 -9.16 -12.12 -31.85
CA HIS A 377 -8.60 -11.92 -33.17
C HIS A 377 -8.13 -10.46 -33.34
N ASN A 378 -6.82 -10.28 -33.38
CA ASN A 378 -6.15 -9.12 -33.93
C ASN A 378 -6.45 -9.01 -35.44
N GLN A 379 -7.18 -8.00 -35.87
CA GLN A 379 -7.12 -7.49 -37.24
C GLN A 379 -6.74 -6.01 -37.21
N VAL A 380 -5.48 -5.78 -37.58
CA VAL A 380 -4.95 -4.48 -37.98
C VAL A 380 -5.55 -4.15 -39.36
N VAL A 381 -6.38 -3.12 -39.44
CA VAL A 381 -6.79 -2.54 -40.70
C VAL A 381 -6.00 -1.25 -40.93
N HIS A 382 -4.98 -1.32 -41.79
CA HIS A 382 -4.39 -0.16 -42.41
C HIS A 382 -5.40 0.47 -43.38
N LYS A 383 -5.75 1.73 -43.19
CA LYS A 383 -6.34 2.58 -44.21
C LYS A 383 -5.36 3.70 -44.55
N THR A 384 -4.70 3.53 -45.66
CA THR A 384 -4.06 4.56 -46.46
C THR A 384 -5.15 5.53 -46.92
N ILE A 385 -4.93 6.82 -46.75
CA ILE A 385 -5.66 7.85 -47.49
C ILE A 385 -4.64 8.62 -48.33
N ASP A 386 -4.66 8.32 -49.62
CA ASP A 386 -4.01 9.08 -50.64
C ASP A 386 -4.76 10.39 -50.93
N GLY A 387 -3.97 11.33 -51.33
CA GLY A 387 -4.16 12.71 -51.61
C GLY A 387 -5.35 13.19 -52.43
N ALA A 388 -5.53 14.46 -52.46
CA ALA A 388 -5.48 15.33 -53.62
C ALA A 388 -6.04 16.73 -53.30
N HIS A 389 -5.24 17.70 -53.63
CA HIS A 389 -5.49 18.98 -54.31
C HIS A 389 -6.77 19.81 -53.98
N GLY A 390 -6.48 21.07 -53.61
CA GLY A 390 -7.38 22.19 -53.61
C GLY A 390 -6.83 23.33 -52.75
#